data_7dff6aee1f6e7c40cf4ccb7eb4ad9fc4
#
_entry.id   7dff6aee1f6e7c40cf4ccb7eb4ad9fc4
#
_cell.length_a   1.000
_cell.length_b   1.000
_cell.length_c   1.000
_cell.angle_alpha   90.00
_cell.angle_beta   90.00
_cell.angle_gamma   90.00
#
_symmetry.space_group_name_H-M   'P 1'
#
loop_
_entity.id
_entity.type
_entity.pdbx_description
1 polymer ?
#
loop_
_entity_poly.entity_id
_entity_poly.type
_entity_poly.pdbx_seq_one_letter_code
_entity_poly.pdbx_strand_id
1 'polypeptide(L)'
;IGLAPLREIARAISAARDLDSTLDLIVHKTTEVMGVDSCTIYLLDPDGEALRLRASTGLARRAVGRATLNIGQGLTGYAVQHNTPAFAREAQSDPRFKFVPEADEKQFTSLLAVPMISEQRPIGAMNVQTLGPHDYTPDEIELLALIGDLAAGALDKAALHDSMKRQLGELTALARVSEAVTSPIYLDE
;
A
#
# COMPACT_ATOMS: atom_id res chain seq x y z
N ILE A 1 -17.21 2.96 -16.73
CA ILE A 1 -15.78 3.35 -16.62
C ILE A 1 -14.98 2.49 -17.60
N GLY A 2 -14.13 3.13 -18.41
CA GLY A 2 -13.32 2.41 -19.40
C GLY A 2 -12.18 1.63 -18.72
N LEU A 3 -11.74 0.51 -19.32
CA LEU A 3 -10.60 -0.30 -18.84
C LEU A 3 -9.22 0.39 -19.02
N ALA A 4 -9.18 1.55 -19.71
CA ALA A 4 -7.94 2.27 -20.00
C ALA A 4 -7.17 2.69 -18.75
N PRO A 5 -7.79 3.26 -17.69
CA PRO A 5 -7.11 3.63 -16.46
C PRO A 5 -6.46 2.44 -15.74
N LEU A 6 -7.19 1.32 -15.63
CA LEU A 6 -6.67 0.10 -15.01
C LEU A 6 -5.49 -0.49 -15.77
N ARG A 7 -5.54 -0.42 -17.11
CA ARG A 7 -4.44 -0.90 -17.96
C ARG A 7 -3.17 -0.04 -17.79
N GLU A 8 -3.34 1.26 -17.64
CA GLU A 8 -2.23 2.17 -17.40
C GLU A 8 -1.55 1.87 -16.05
N ILE A 9 -2.33 1.72 -14.99
CA ILE A 9 -1.83 1.36 -13.67
C ILE A 9 -1.14 0.00 -13.70
N ALA A 10 -1.73 -1.01 -14.35
CA ALA A 10 -1.13 -2.34 -14.47
C ALA A 10 0.23 -2.32 -15.19
N ARG A 11 0.37 -1.53 -16.26
CA ARG A 11 1.65 -1.35 -16.95
C ARG A 11 2.69 -0.68 -16.07
N ALA A 12 2.27 0.35 -15.35
CA ALA A 12 3.14 1.08 -14.44
C ALA A 12 3.67 0.17 -13.32
N ILE A 13 2.79 -0.62 -12.70
CA ILE A 13 3.15 -1.61 -11.68
C ILE A 13 4.15 -2.64 -12.23
N SER A 14 3.93 -3.15 -13.44
CA SER A 14 4.81 -4.13 -14.07
C SER A 14 6.22 -3.60 -14.38
N ALA A 15 6.38 -2.29 -14.50
CA ALA A 15 7.66 -1.64 -14.77
C ALA A 15 8.45 -1.28 -13.50
N ALA A 16 7.82 -1.30 -12.32
CA ALA A 16 8.45 -0.95 -11.06
C ALA A 16 9.42 -2.06 -10.59
N ARG A 17 10.54 -1.65 -9.98
CA ARG A 17 11.65 -2.56 -9.64
C ARG A 17 11.69 -2.96 -8.16
N ASP A 18 11.10 -2.16 -7.29
CA ASP A 18 11.10 -2.37 -5.83
C ASP A 18 9.77 -1.94 -5.23
N LEU A 19 9.55 -2.32 -3.97
CA LEU A 19 8.30 -2.09 -3.26
C LEU A 19 7.96 -0.61 -3.12
N ASP A 20 8.90 0.23 -2.70
CA ASP A 20 8.64 1.65 -2.44
C ASP A 20 8.34 2.41 -3.73
N SER A 21 9.10 2.16 -4.80
CA SER A 21 8.82 2.72 -6.14
C SER A 21 7.46 2.27 -6.67
N THR A 22 7.07 1.03 -6.40
CA THR A 22 5.75 0.50 -6.79
C THR A 22 4.63 1.24 -6.07
N LEU A 23 4.75 1.41 -4.76
CA LEU A 23 3.77 2.13 -3.93
C LEU A 23 3.61 3.58 -4.38
N ASP A 24 4.72 4.30 -4.56
CA ASP A 24 4.72 5.69 -5.01
C ASP A 24 4.07 5.83 -6.38
N LEU A 25 4.36 4.93 -7.30
CA LEU A 25 3.78 4.93 -8.62
C LEU A 25 2.27 4.71 -8.59
N ILE A 26 1.80 3.77 -7.78
CA ILE A 26 0.38 3.47 -7.63
C ILE A 26 -0.39 4.68 -7.10
N VAL A 27 0.08 5.33 -6.03
CA VAL A 27 -0.64 6.48 -5.46
C VAL A 27 -0.68 7.67 -6.43
N HIS A 28 0.42 7.94 -7.16
CA HIS A 28 0.44 9.00 -8.15
C HIS A 28 -0.50 8.72 -9.33
N LYS A 29 -0.46 7.52 -9.88
CA LYS A 29 -1.35 7.14 -10.99
C LYS A 29 -2.81 7.10 -10.58
N THR A 30 -3.11 6.66 -9.37
CA THR A 30 -4.48 6.67 -8.85
C THR A 30 -5.00 8.09 -8.69
N THR A 31 -4.19 8.99 -8.13
CA THR A 31 -4.53 10.42 -7.99
C THR A 31 -4.85 11.04 -9.35
N GLU A 32 -4.01 10.78 -10.36
CA GLU A 32 -4.19 11.28 -11.73
C GLU A 32 -5.45 10.72 -12.39
N VAL A 33 -5.63 9.40 -12.35
CA VAL A 33 -6.73 8.69 -13.03
C VAL A 33 -8.09 9.03 -12.40
N MET A 34 -8.17 9.14 -11.09
CA MET A 34 -9.42 9.46 -10.39
C MET A 34 -9.70 10.96 -10.27
N GLY A 35 -8.71 11.82 -10.58
CA GLY A 35 -8.86 13.27 -10.46
C GLY A 35 -9.10 13.73 -9.02
N VAL A 36 -8.48 13.07 -8.05
CA VAL A 36 -8.57 13.38 -6.62
C VAL A 36 -7.36 14.16 -6.14
N ASP A 37 -7.45 14.77 -4.95
CA ASP A 37 -6.36 15.61 -4.42
C ASP A 37 -5.30 14.81 -3.66
N SER A 38 -5.65 13.63 -3.16
CA SER A 38 -4.72 12.74 -2.46
C SER A 38 -5.11 11.29 -2.66
N CYS A 39 -4.11 10.43 -2.80
CA CYS A 39 -4.23 8.98 -2.69
C CYS A 39 -3.20 8.47 -1.68
N THR A 40 -3.58 7.53 -0.84
CA THR A 40 -2.75 7.02 0.25
C THR A 40 -2.87 5.51 0.35
N ILE A 41 -1.74 4.83 0.62
CA ILE A 41 -1.69 3.40 0.89
C ILE A 41 -1.20 3.17 2.30
N TYR A 42 -1.98 2.39 3.05
CA TYR A 42 -1.62 1.79 4.33
C TYR A 42 -1.44 0.29 4.13
N LEU A 43 -0.37 -0.28 4.65
CA LEU A 43 -0.15 -1.73 4.67
C LEU A 43 -0.24 -2.25 6.10
N LEU A 44 -0.77 -3.45 6.27
CA LEU A 44 -0.77 -4.16 7.55
C LEU A 44 0.66 -4.43 7.99
N ASP A 45 0.93 -4.15 9.25
CA ASP A 45 2.17 -4.56 9.89
C ASP A 45 2.24 -6.10 9.98
N PRO A 46 3.43 -6.69 10.11
CA PRO A 46 3.59 -8.16 10.15
C PRO A 46 2.81 -8.86 11.25
N ASP A 47 2.51 -8.17 12.37
CA ASP A 47 1.67 -8.68 13.46
C ASP A 47 0.17 -8.69 13.11
N GLY A 48 -0.23 -7.97 12.05
CA GLY A 48 -1.62 -7.90 11.60
C GLY A 48 -2.53 -7.01 12.46
N GLU A 49 -1.98 -6.21 13.37
CA GLU A 49 -2.76 -5.39 14.30
C GLU A 49 -2.92 -3.93 13.84
N ALA A 50 -1.94 -3.39 13.14
CA ALA A 50 -1.90 -2.01 12.71
C ALA A 50 -1.70 -1.84 11.21
N LEU A 51 -2.27 -0.76 10.70
CA LEU A 51 -2.09 -0.26 9.35
C LEU A 51 -1.05 0.85 9.37
N ARG A 52 0.05 0.71 8.67
CA ARG A 52 1.13 1.70 8.58
C ARG A 52 1.08 2.45 7.26
N LEU A 53 1.15 3.77 7.32
CA LEU A 53 1.25 4.64 6.13
C LEU A 53 2.52 4.32 5.35
N ARG A 54 2.40 3.94 4.10
CA ARG A 54 3.54 3.54 3.26
C ARG A 54 3.78 4.47 2.07
N ALA A 55 2.74 5.04 1.50
CA ALA A 55 2.84 6.01 0.42
C ALA A 55 1.65 6.96 0.43
N SER A 56 1.87 8.21 0.02
CA SER A 56 0.81 9.20 -0.14
C SER A 56 1.25 10.31 -1.08
N THR A 57 0.29 10.83 -1.85
CA THR A 57 0.48 12.03 -2.68
C THR A 57 0.16 13.32 -1.95
N GLY A 58 -0.67 13.29 -0.89
CA GLY A 58 -1.19 14.48 -0.23
C GLY A 58 -0.92 14.59 1.26
N LEU A 59 -0.52 13.52 1.94
CA LEU A 59 -0.20 13.54 3.36
C LEU A 59 1.26 13.94 3.61
N ALA A 60 1.54 14.37 4.84
CA ALA A 60 2.88 14.81 5.22
C ALA A 60 3.94 13.71 4.99
N ARG A 61 5.00 13.99 4.26
CA ARG A 61 6.09 13.03 3.98
C ARG A 61 6.71 12.43 5.25
N ARG A 62 6.77 13.22 6.33
CA ARG A 62 7.29 12.75 7.64
C ARG A 62 6.43 11.65 8.28
N ALA A 63 5.17 11.51 7.85
CA ALA A 63 4.25 10.48 8.35
C ALA A 63 4.48 9.12 7.69
N VAL A 64 5.08 9.08 6.50
CA VAL A 64 5.36 7.84 5.78
C VAL A 64 6.30 6.96 6.60
N GLY A 65 5.89 5.71 6.81
CA GLY A 65 6.59 4.74 7.65
C GLY A 65 6.39 4.91 9.16
N ARG A 66 5.71 5.98 9.61
CA ARG A 66 5.53 6.30 11.05
C ARG A 66 4.08 6.32 11.48
N ALA A 67 3.20 6.99 10.73
CA ALA A 67 1.80 7.08 11.07
C ALA A 67 1.13 5.71 10.97
N THR A 68 0.34 5.37 11.99
CA THR A 68 -0.38 4.10 12.08
C THR A 68 -1.83 4.32 12.46
N LEU A 69 -2.68 3.39 12.01
CA LEU A 69 -4.08 3.24 12.40
C LEU A 69 -4.30 1.79 12.84
N ASN A 70 -5.04 1.58 13.92
CA ASN A 70 -5.47 0.23 14.28
C ASN A 70 -6.58 -0.25 13.35
N ILE A 71 -6.70 -1.55 13.16
CA ILE A 71 -7.84 -2.14 12.47
C ILE A 71 -9.12 -1.70 13.18
N GLY A 72 -10.14 -1.29 12.40
CA GLY A 72 -11.39 -0.72 12.92
C GLY A 72 -11.32 0.77 13.27
N GLN A 73 -10.15 1.38 13.28
CA GLN A 73 -9.97 2.77 13.61
C GLN A 73 -10.06 3.67 12.37
N GLY A 74 -10.91 4.69 12.41
CA GLY A 74 -11.16 5.58 11.28
C GLY A 74 -11.90 4.88 10.15
N LEU A 75 -12.19 5.62 9.08
CA LEU A 75 -12.80 5.05 7.86
C LEU A 75 -11.90 4.00 7.21
N THR A 76 -10.60 4.25 7.21
CA THR A 76 -9.59 3.34 6.63
C THR A 76 -9.51 2.02 7.41
N GLY A 77 -9.39 2.06 8.73
CA GLY A 77 -9.38 0.85 9.56
C GLY A 77 -10.72 0.10 9.55
N TYR A 78 -11.83 0.85 9.47
CA TYR A 78 -13.16 0.26 9.31
C TYR A 78 -13.29 -0.54 8.01
N ALA A 79 -12.81 0.01 6.90
CA ALA A 79 -12.83 -0.68 5.60
C ALA A 79 -12.09 -2.01 5.65
N VAL A 80 -10.93 -2.07 6.29
CA VAL A 80 -10.14 -3.30 6.47
C VAL A 80 -10.87 -4.29 7.39
N GLN A 81 -11.38 -3.84 8.53
CA GLN A 81 -12.06 -4.70 9.51
C GLN A 81 -13.29 -5.38 8.93
N HIS A 82 -14.08 -4.65 8.14
CA HIS A 82 -15.33 -5.15 7.58
C HIS A 82 -15.19 -5.69 6.15
N ASN A 83 -13.99 -5.61 5.59
CA ASN A 83 -13.68 -6.01 4.21
C ASN A 83 -14.65 -5.38 3.19
N THR A 84 -14.91 -4.07 3.33
CA THR A 84 -15.87 -3.33 2.52
C THR A 84 -15.42 -1.89 2.34
N PRO A 85 -15.74 -1.22 1.23
CA PRO A 85 -15.48 0.20 1.10
C PRO A 85 -16.16 1.03 2.20
N ALA A 86 -15.49 2.08 2.66
CA ALA A 86 -16.02 3.06 3.59
C ALA A 86 -15.77 4.46 3.04
N PHE A 87 -16.78 5.30 3.02
CA PHE A 87 -16.67 6.65 2.46
C PHE A 87 -17.51 7.66 3.22
N ALA A 88 -17.10 8.91 3.13
CA ALA A 88 -17.82 10.05 3.67
C ALA A 88 -17.58 11.28 2.79
N ARG A 89 -18.66 12.01 2.48
CA ARG A 89 -18.62 13.28 1.78
C ARG A 89 -17.84 14.34 2.56
N GLU A 90 -18.07 14.35 3.87
CA GLU A 90 -17.41 15.22 4.84
C GLU A 90 -16.86 14.33 5.97
N ALA A 91 -15.64 13.82 5.78
CA ALA A 91 -15.07 12.82 6.65
C ALA A 91 -14.97 13.26 8.11
N GLN A 92 -14.63 14.53 8.35
CA GLN A 92 -14.47 15.07 9.73
C GLN A 92 -15.78 15.06 10.53
N SER A 93 -16.94 15.03 9.86
CA SER A 93 -18.26 14.93 10.49
C SER A 93 -18.75 13.49 10.65
N ASP A 94 -18.04 12.51 10.09
CA ASP A 94 -18.38 11.10 10.18
C ASP A 94 -17.97 10.54 11.56
N PRO A 95 -18.86 9.84 12.29
CA PRO A 95 -18.55 9.28 13.61
C PRO A 95 -17.36 8.30 13.61
N ARG A 96 -17.05 7.71 12.47
CA ARG A 96 -15.91 6.79 12.29
C ARG A 96 -14.59 7.51 12.06
N PHE A 97 -14.62 8.81 11.79
CA PHE A 97 -13.42 9.57 11.45
C PHE A 97 -12.40 9.54 12.59
N LYS A 98 -11.15 9.30 12.25
CA LYS A 98 -10.02 9.40 13.17
C LYS A 98 -8.95 10.30 12.58
N PHE A 99 -8.70 11.40 13.24
CA PHE A 99 -7.60 12.28 12.89
C PHE A 99 -6.25 11.66 13.27
N VAL A 100 -5.32 11.66 12.32
CA VAL A 100 -3.93 11.22 12.51
C VAL A 100 -3.04 12.46 12.48
N PRO A 101 -2.59 12.98 13.64
CA PRO A 101 -1.87 14.27 13.71
C PRO A 101 -0.61 14.32 12.85
N GLU A 102 0.10 13.21 12.75
CA GLU A 102 1.35 13.08 11.99
C GLU A 102 1.13 13.18 10.48
N ALA A 103 -0.07 12.82 10.02
CA ALA A 103 -0.42 12.78 8.60
C ALA A 103 -0.83 14.13 8.03
N ASP A 104 -1.26 15.08 8.89
CA ASP A 104 -1.73 16.41 8.52
C ASP A 104 -2.94 16.39 7.55
N GLU A 105 -3.94 15.56 7.88
CA GLU A 105 -5.13 15.32 7.05
C GLU A 105 -6.18 16.44 7.08
N LYS A 106 -5.99 17.47 7.90
CA LYS A 106 -7.02 18.52 8.16
C LYS A 106 -7.50 19.25 6.92
N GLN A 107 -6.68 19.31 5.88
CA GLN A 107 -7.02 19.99 4.64
C GLN A 107 -8.04 19.24 3.79
N PHE A 108 -8.19 17.93 3.98
CA PHE A 108 -9.09 17.11 3.17
C PHE A 108 -10.48 17.03 3.80
N THR A 109 -11.50 17.16 2.95
CA THR A 109 -12.90 17.14 3.39
C THR A 109 -13.54 15.78 3.17
N SER A 110 -13.39 15.19 1.98
CA SER A 110 -13.95 13.86 1.70
C SER A 110 -12.92 12.75 1.89
N LEU A 111 -13.39 11.53 2.09
CA LEU A 111 -12.56 10.33 2.12
C LEU A 111 -13.34 9.13 1.57
N LEU A 112 -12.70 8.36 0.70
CA LEU A 112 -13.09 7.01 0.31
C LEU A 112 -11.95 6.07 0.63
N ALA A 113 -12.20 5.04 1.41
CA ALA A 113 -11.25 3.97 1.72
C ALA A 113 -11.75 2.63 1.21
N VAL A 114 -10.85 1.85 0.62
CA VAL A 114 -11.11 0.47 0.20
C VAL A 114 -10.08 -0.46 0.82
N PRO A 115 -10.46 -1.69 1.21
CA PRO A 115 -9.47 -2.70 1.59
C PRO A 115 -8.69 -3.14 0.36
N MET A 116 -7.42 -3.44 0.51
CA MET A 116 -6.56 -4.04 -0.51
C MET A 116 -6.51 -5.54 -0.24
N ILE A 117 -7.08 -6.33 -1.15
CA ILE A 117 -7.29 -7.76 -0.95
C ILE A 117 -6.31 -8.57 -1.78
N SER A 118 -5.61 -9.49 -1.15
CA SER A 118 -4.82 -10.52 -1.82
C SER A 118 -5.13 -11.88 -1.21
N GLU A 119 -5.33 -12.90 -2.03
CA GLU A 119 -5.66 -14.26 -1.58
C GLU A 119 -6.80 -14.31 -0.55
N GLN A 120 -7.88 -13.53 -0.79
CA GLN A 120 -9.09 -13.43 0.02
C GLN A 120 -8.90 -12.79 1.42
N ARG A 121 -7.77 -12.15 1.68
CA ARG A 121 -7.50 -11.44 2.93
C ARG A 121 -7.01 -10.03 2.69
N PRO A 122 -7.35 -9.08 3.56
CA PRO A 122 -6.82 -7.73 3.46
C PRO A 122 -5.33 -7.72 3.82
N ILE A 123 -4.54 -7.05 3.00
CA ILE A 123 -3.12 -6.78 3.26
C ILE A 123 -2.86 -5.31 3.59
N GLY A 124 -3.89 -4.49 3.46
CA GLY A 124 -3.82 -3.06 3.71
C GLY A 124 -5.10 -2.34 3.29
N ALA A 125 -4.98 -1.05 3.13
CA ALA A 125 -6.05 -0.19 2.61
C ALA A 125 -5.48 0.87 1.66
N MET A 126 -6.29 1.24 0.69
CA MET A 126 -6.06 2.40 -0.16
C MET A 126 -7.17 3.40 0.08
N ASN A 127 -6.83 4.67 0.25
CA ASN A 127 -7.82 5.72 0.33
C ASN A 127 -7.53 6.86 -0.62
N VAL A 128 -8.59 7.57 -1.01
CA VAL A 128 -8.52 8.81 -1.76
C VAL A 128 -9.28 9.90 -1.03
N GLN A 129 -8.83 11.14 -1.21
CA GLN A 129 -9.36 12.31 -0.50
C GLN A 129 -9.44 13.50 -1.45
N THR A 130 -10.41 14.38 -1.20
CA THR A 130 -10.55 15.65 -1.92
C THR A 130 -10.58 16.82 -0.94
N LEU A 131 -10.10 17.98 -1.40
CA LEU A 131 -10.10 19.23 -0.60
C LEU A 131 -11.53 19.74 -0.32
N GLY A 132 -12.43 19.55 -1.28
CA GLY A 132 -13.85 19.88 -1.13
C GLY A 132 -14.71 18.67 -0.79
N PRO A 133 -15.97 18.88 -0.40
CA PRO A 133 -16.93 17.79 -0.24
C PRO A 133 -17.13 17.03 -1.56
N HIS A 134 -17.14 15.69 -1.50
CA HIS A 134 -17.33 14.86 -2.69
C HIS A 134 -18.23 13.65 -2.40
N ASP A 135 -19.24 13.48 -3.23
CA ASP A 135 -20.12 12.32 -3.19
C ASP A 135 -19.56 11.25 -4.14
N TYR A 136 -18.91 10.25 -3.55
CA TYR A 136 -18.33 9.15 -4.33
C TYR A 136 -19.40 8.31 -4.99
N THR A 137 -19.35 8.22 -6.32
CA THR A 137 -20.25 7.40 -7.11
C THR A 137 -19.91 5.91 -6.98
N PRO A 138 -20.88 5.00 -7.23
CA PRO A 138 -20.60 3.56 -7.28
C PRO A 138 -19.44 3.20 -8.20
N ASP A 139 -19.33 3.87 -9.35
CA ASP A 139 -18.27 3.66 -10.33
C ASP A 139 -16.88 4.05 -9.78
N GLU A 140 -16.78 5.16 -9.05
CA GLU A 140 -15.52 5.59 -8.39
C GLU A 140 -15.11 4.63 -7.29
N ILE A 141 -16.08 4.15 -6.50
CA ILE A 141 -15.85 3.16 -5.44
C ILE A 141 -15.35 1.85 -6.05
N GLU A 142 -16.00 1.36 -7.10
CA GLU A 142 -15.57 0.15 -7.81
C GLU A 142 -14.19 0.31 -8.45
N LEU A 143 -13.92 1.46 -9.09
CA LEU A 143 -12.62 1.74 -9.68
C LEU A 143 -11.50 1.69 -8.64
N LEU A 144 -11.67 2.36 -7.49
CA LEU A 144 -10.66 2.34 -6.43
C LEU A 144 -10.47 0.93 -5.86
N ALA A 145 -11.56 0.17 -5.68
CA ALA A 145 -11.49 -1.22 -5.22
C ALA A 145 -10.69 -2.10 -6.19
N LEU A 146 -10.95 -2.00 -7.50
CA LEU A 146 -10.19 -2.73 -8.52
C LEU A 146 -8.70 -2.33 -8.55
N ILE A 147 -8.39 -1.04 -8.40
CA ILE A 147 -7.00 -0.58 -8.28
C ILE A 147 -6.35 -1.15 -7.03
N GLY A 148 -7.07 -1.16 -5.91
CA GLY A 148 -6.62 -1.72 -4.64
C GLY A 148 -6.27 -3.20 -4.74
N ASP A 149 -7.12 -3.99 -5.35
CA ASP A 149 -6.88 -5.43 -5.56
C ASP A 149 -5.70 -5.69 -6.51
N LEU A 150 -5.60 -4.90 -7.59
CA LEU A 150 -4.47 -4.98 -8.51
C LEU A 150 -3.14 -4.63 -7.81
N ALA A 151 -3.15 -3.59 -6.99
CA ALA A 151 -2.01 -3.17 -6.19
C ALA A 151 -1.64 -4.25 -5.15
N ALA A 152 -2.61 -4.83 -4.46
CA ALA A 152 -2.39 -5.89 -3.49
C ALA A 152 -1.67 -7.09 -4.09
N GLY A 153 -2.12 -7.58 -5.25
CA GLY A 153 -1.48 -8.67 -5.97
C GLY A 153 -0.04 -8.37 -6.39
N ALA A 154 0.21 -7.12 -6.82
CA ALA A 154 1.55 -6.67 -7.21
C ALA A 154 2.49 -6.57 -6.00
N LEU A 155 1.99 -6.10 -4.86
CA LEU A 155 2.76 -5.97 -3.62
C LEU A 155 3.14 -7.34 -3.03
N ASP A 156 2.22 -8.29 -3.02
CA ASP A 156 2.50 -9.67 -2.60
C ASP A 156 3.58 -10.31 -3.47
N LYS A 157 3.49 -10.12 -4.79
CA LYS A 157 4.49 -10.62 -5.72
C LYS A 157 5.87 -9.98 -5.49
N ALA A 158 5.94 -8.67 -5.25
CA ALA A 158 7.18 -7.97 -4.96
C ALA A 158 7.79 -8.44 -3.63
N ALA A 159 6.99 -8.62 -2.58
CA ALA A 159 7.43 -9.12 -1.28
C ALA A 159 7.99 -10.55 -1.39
N LEU A 160 7.34 -11.43 -2.15
CA LEU A 160 7.82 -12.79 -2.42
C LEU A 160 9.14 -12.78 -3.17
N HIS A 161 9.28 -11.93 -4.19
CA HIS A 161 10.52 -11.80 -4.96
C HIS A 161 11.70 -11.35 -4.09
N ASP A 162 11.51 -10.36 -3.21
CA ASP A 162 12.53 -9.88 -2.28
C ASP A 162 12.92 -10.95 -1.25
N SER A 163 11.96 -11.72 -0.75
CA SER A 163 12.20 -12.85 0.15
C SER A 163 13.04 -13.95 -0.52
N MET A 164 12.72 -14.32 -1.77
CA MET A 164 13.48 -15.29 -2.54
C MET A 164 14.90 -14.83 -2.82
N LYS A 165 15.11 -13.55 -3.19
CA LYS A 165 16.45 -12.98 -3.36
C LYS A 165 17.29 -13.04 -2.09
N ARG A 166 16.69 -12.76 -0.93
CA ARG A 166 17.37 -12.85 0.37
C ARG A 166 17.80 -14.28 0.67
N GLN A 167 16.91 -15.25 0.52
CA GLN A 167 17.22 -16.66 0.73
C GLN A 167 18.32 -17.17 -0.19
N LEU A 168 18.31 -16.79 -1.48
CA LEU A 168 19.38 -17.12 -2.41
C LEU A 168 20.72 -16.51 -2.00
N GLY A 169 20.72 -15.24 -1.53
CA GLY A 169 21.93 -14.59 -1.02
C GLY A 169 22.52 -15.28 0.21
N GLU A 170 21.66 -15.70 1.16
CA GLU A 170 22.08 -16.47 2.34
C GLU A 170 22.67 -17.83 1.96
N LEU A 171 22.03 -18.58 1.06
CA LEU A 171 22.54 -19.87 0.56
C LEU A 171 23.88 -19.71 -0.16
N THR A 172 24.05 -18.68 -0.99
CA THR A 172 25.30 -18.38 -1.68
C THR A 172 26.42 -18.04 -0.70
N ALA A 173 26.13 -17.25 0.36
CA ALA A 173 27.10 -16.93 1.41
C ALA A 173 27.54 -18.17 2.18
N LEU A 174 26.60 -19.07 2.53
CA LEU A 174 26.90 -20.34 3.20
C LEU A 174 27.76 -21.26 2.32
N ALA A 175 27.46 -21.35 1.02
CA ALA A 175 28.26 -22.14 0.06
C ALA A 175 29.72 -21.65 -0.03
N ARG A 176 29.93 -20.31 -0.07
CA ARG A 176 31.28 -19.72 -0.08
C ARG A 176 32.06 -20.01 1.20
N VAL A 177 31.40 -19.96 2.35
CA VAL A 177 32.03 -20.31 3.63
C VAL A 177 32.44 -21.79 3.65
N SER A 178 31.57 -22.68 3.17
CA SER A 178 31.86 -24.12 3.07
C SER A 178 33.04 -24.40 2.16
N GLU A 179 33.13 -23.76 0.99
CA GLU A 179 34.29 -23.89 0.09
C GLU A 179 35.59 -23.38 0.74
N ALA A 180 35.54 -22.27 1.48
CA ALA A 180 36.72 -21.73 2.18
C ALA A 180 37.20 -22.65 3.29
N VAL A 181 36.30 -23.38 3.97
CA VAL A 181 36.65 -24.36 5.02
C VAL A 181 37.17 -25.68 4.46
N THR A 182 36.72 -26.09 3.28
CA THR A 182 37.11 -27.33 2.61
C THR A 182 38.33 -27.17 1.70
N SER A 183 38.81 -25.96 1.48
CA SER A 183 40.05 -25.74 0.71
C SER A 183 41.24 -26.34 1.46
N PRO A 184 41.95 -27.32 0.91
CA PRO A 184 43.06 -27.96 1.60
C PRO A 184 44.16 -26.91 1.81
N ILE A 185 44.60 -26.74 3.07
CA ILE A 185 45.82 -26.04 3.38
C ILE A 185 46.97 -26.94 2.86
N TYR A 186 47.45 -26.60 1.68
CA TYR A 186 48.74 -27.16 1.25
C TYR A 186 49.82 -26.56 2.17
N LEU A 187 50.24 -27.32 3.15
CA LEU A 187 51.48 -27.06 3.85
C LEU A 187 52.59 -27.46 2.89
N ASP A 188 53.27 -26.49 2.30
CA ASP A 188 54.57 -26.72 1.67
C ASP A 188 55.58 -27.13 2.76
N GLU A 189 56.13 -28.32 2.63
CA GLU A 189 57.32 -28.75 3.32
C GLU A 189 58.59 -28.18 2.68
#